data_20db77c0ddd563e1be4e640d0591a8f9
#
_entry.id   20db77c0ddd563e1be4e640d0591a8f9
#
_cell.length_a   1.000
_cell.length_b   1.000
_cell.length_c   1.000
_cell.angle_alpha   90.00
_cell.angle_beta   90.00
_cell.angle_gamma   90.00
#
_symmetry.space_group_name_H-M   'P 1'
#
loop_
_entity.id
_entity.type
_entity.pdbx_description
1 polymer ?
#
loop_
_entity_poly.entity_id
_entity_poly.type
_entity_poly.pdbx_seq_one_letter_code
_entity_poly.pdbx_strand_id
1 'polypeptide(L)'
;KILNDDPCIQNYQFTENYFLNLEINIGEYLGNHDDLVENVKVPNQKNIILDYGGPNIGKPLHVGHLRSLNIGRSLYNINKIAGHNVLNDIHLGDWGMPVAQIITYVKKNKIDLESIKIETLEEIYPKASKLYQEDDNFKFMAQKINKELNESKEDQITYWESLKKVSVD
;
A
#
# COMPACT_ATOMS: atom_id res chain seq x y z
N LYS A 1 -0.50 -28.36 34.31
CA LYS A 1 -0.16 -29.51 33.48
C LYS A 1 0.58 -29.03 32.20
N ILE A 2 0.03 -28.06 31.48
CA ILE A 2 0.66 -27.53 30.22
C ILE A 2 2.06 -26.98 30.49
N LEU A 3 2.25 -26.19 31.57
CA LEU A 3 3.53 -25.58 31.89
C LEU A 3 4.61 -26.61 32.31
N ASN A 4 4.23 -27.71 32.88
CA ASN A 4 5.16 -28.78 33.31
C ASN A 4 5.59 -29.70 32.17
N ASP A 5 4.82 -29.70 31.07
CA ASP A 5 5.05 -30.58 29.92
C ASP A 5 5.81 -29.86 28.81
N ASP A 6 6.13 -28.56 28.99
CA ASP A 6 6.86 -27.75 27.99
C ASP A 6 8.37 -27.76 28.31
N PRO A 7 9.22 -28.34 27.44
CA PRO A 7 10.66 -28.44 27.67
C PRO A 7 11.35 -27.07 27.73
N CYS A 8 10.75 -26.02 27.15
CA CYS A 8 11.28 -24.66 27.20
C CYS A 8 11.07 -24.00 28.57
N ILE A 9 10.20 -24.53 29.43
CA ILE A 9 9.93 -23.96 30.75
C ILE A 9 10.71 -24.73 31.80
N GLN A 10 11.72 -24.09 32.38
CA GLN A 10 12.53 -24.66 33.45
C GLN A 10 11.86 -24.56 34.81
N ASN A 11 11.21 -23.44 35.06
CA ASN A 11 10.48 -23.21 36.32
C ASN A 11 9.40 -22.13 36.11
N TYR A 12 8.42 -22.12 37.01
CA TYR A 12 7.39 -21.07 37.02
C TYR A 12 6.91 -20.75 38.41
N GLN A 13 6.48 -19.48 38.63
CA GLN A 13 5.93 -19.02 39.89
C GLN A 13 4.74 -18.10 39.66
N PHE A 14 3.62 -18.40 40.30
CA PHE A 14 2.48 -17.49 40.41
C PHE A 14 2.74 -16.52 41.55
N THR A 15 2.55 -15.24 41.30
CA THR A 15 2.64 -14.17 42.30
C THR A 15 1.25 -13.86 42.87
N GLU A 16 1.19 -13.23 44.04
CA GLU A 16 -0.06 -12.80 44.69
C GLU A 16 -0.85 -11.79 43.83
N ASN A 17 -0.17 -11.06 42.92
CA ASN A 17 -0.76 -10.10 42.03
C ASN A 17 -1.21 -10.68 40.66
N TYR A 18 -1.42 -11.99 40.62
CA TYR A 18 -1.84 -12.72 39.41
C TYR A 18 -0.87 -12.68 38.24
N PHE A 19 0.41 -12.37 38.46
CA PHE A 19 1.43 -12.55 37.44
C PHE A 19 1.98 -13.97 37.47
N LEU A 20 2.35 -14.45 36.28
CA LEU A 20 3.07 -15.70 36.09
C LEU A 20 4.50 -15.38 35.65
N ASN A 21 5.47 -15.67 36.52
CA ASN A 21 6.88 -15.62 36.19
C ASN A 21 7.30 -16.95 35.61
N LEU A 22 7.96 -16.92 34.46
CA LEU A 22 8.50 -18.10 33.79
C LEU A 22 10.03 -18.01 33.75
N GLU A 23 10.68 -19.09 34.15
CA GLU A 23 12.10 -19.30 33.92
C GLU A 23 12.24 -20.18 32.68
N ILE A 24 12.86 -19.64 31.63
CA ILE A 24 12.93 -20.29 30.32
C ILE A 24 14.30 -20.97 30.16
N ASN A 25 14.29 -22.21 29.71
CA ASN A 25 15.49 -22.89 29.22
C ASN A 25 15.86 -22.33 27.85
N ILE A 26 16.79 -21.37 27.83
CA ILE A 26 17.21 -20.69 26.60
C ILE A 26 17.77 -21.68 25.56
N GLY A 27 18.47 -22.74 26.01
CA GLY A 27 19.02 -23.75 25.11
C GLY A 27 17.93 -24.51 24.35
N GLU A 28 16.88 -24.97 25.05
CA GLU A 28 15.74 -25.64 24.44
C GLU A 28 14.92 -24.67 23.57
N TYR A 29 14.74 -23.44 24.05
CA TYR A 29 14.03 -22.40 23.29
C TYR A 29 14.74 -22.07 21.99
N LEU A 30 16.05 -21.87 22.00
CA LEU A 30 16.84 -21.56 20.80
C LEU A 30 17.09 -22.78 19.92
N GLY A 31 17.23 -23.97 20.50
CA GLY A 31 17.41 -25.22 19.74
C GLY A 31 16.20 -25.58 18.87
N ASN A 32 15.01 -25.16 19.28
CA ASN A 32 13.78 -25.34 18.51
C ASN A 32 13.55 -24.23 17.46
N HIS A 33 14.45 -23.26 17.33
CA HIS A 33 14.27 -22.11 16.42
C HIS A 33 14.41 -22.47 14.95
N ASP A 34 15.23 -23.45 14.59
CA ASP A 34 15.40 -23.87 13.20
C ASP A 34 14.11 -24.53 12.64
N ASP A 35 13.32 -25.13 13.52
CA ASP A 35 12.02 -25.75 13.17
C ASP A 35 10.82 -24.77 13.22
N LEU A 36 10.99 -23.55 13.74
CA LEU A 36 9.88 -22.61 13.91
C LEU A 36 9.18 -22.28 12.59
N VAL A 37 9.92 -22.16 11.51
CA VAL A 37 9.35 -21.84 10.19
C VAL A 37 8.58 -23.04 9.63
N GLU A 38 9.02 -24.27 9.89
CA GLU A 38 8.33 -25.49 9.45
C GLU A 38 7.11 -25.79 10.31
N ASN A 39 7.18 -25.54 11.61
CA ASN A 39 6.09 -25.78 12.56
C ASN A 39 4.94 -24.76 12.48
N VAL A 40 5.14 -23.63 11.80
CA VAL A 40 4.10 -22.61 11.58
C VAL A 40 3.17 -22.96 10.42
N LYS A 41 3.49 -23.98 9.61
CA LYS A 41 2.64 -24.36 8.46
C LYS A 41 1.27 -24.84 8.92
N VAL A 42 0.23 -24.19 8.41
CA VAL A 42 -1.16 -24.55 8.73
C VAL A 42 -1.57 -25.82 7.98
N PRO A 43 -2.37 -26.71 8.60
CA PRO A 43 -2.81 -27.95 7.95
C PRO A 43 -3.75 -27.72 6.76
N ASN A 44 -4.45 -26.58 6.73
CA ASN A 44 -5.40 -26.24 5.68
C ASN A 44 -4.91 -24.99 4.92
N GLN A 45 -4.28 -25.20 3.79
CA GLN A 45 -3.85 -24.12 2.90
C GLN A 45 -5.06 -23.36 2.35
N LYS A 46 -4.99 -22.02 2.38
CA LYS A 46 -5.99 -21.12 1.83
C LYS A 46 -5.41 -20.31 0.67
N ASN A 47 -6.28 -19.87 -0.23
CA ASN A 47 -5.98 -18.83 -1.19
C ASN A 47 -6.34 -17.48 -0.55
N ILE A 48 -5.36 -16.59 -0.45
CA ILE A 48 -5.50 -15.28 0.21
C ILE A 48 -5.10 -14.22 -0.80
N ILE A 49 -5.95 -13.23 -0.98
CA ILE A 49 -5.63 -12.01 -1.74
C ILE A 49 -5.48 -10.88 -0.72
N LEU A 50 -4.36 -10.17 -0.80
CA LEU A 50 -4.08 -9.00 0.03
C LEU A 50 -3.99 -7.78 -0.87
N ASP A 51 -4.92 -6.85 -0.68
CA ASP A 51 -4.90 -5.54 -1.32
C ASP A 51 -4.36 -4.51 -0.31
N TYR A 52 -3.26 -3.84 -0.67
CA TYR A 52 -2.61 -2.88 0.21
C TYR A 52 -1.76 -1.86 -0.56
N GLY A 53 -1.49 -0.72 0.10
CA GLY A 53 -0.65 0.35 -0.46
C GLY A 53 -1.49 1.54 -0.93
N GLY A 54 -2.31 1.36 -1.95
CA GLY A 54 -3.24 2.36 -2.47
C GLY A 54 -2.58 3.64 -2.97
N PRO A 55 -1.52 3.59 -3.84
CA PRO A 55 -0.94 4.79 -4.41
C PRO A 55 -1.91 5.46 -5.39
N ASN A 56 -1.75 6.76 -5.59
CA ASN A 56 -2.54 7.52 -6.56
C ASN A 56 -1.72 7.79 -7.81
N ILE A 57 -2.37 7.75 -8.98
CA ILE A 57 -1.76 8.17 -10.24
C ILE A 57 -1.43 9.66 -10.19
N GLY A 58 -0.27 10.01 -10.72
CA GLY A 58 0.17 11.41 -10.81
C GLY A 58 0.72 11.99 -9.51
N LYS A 59 0.93 11.16 -8.49
CA LYS A 59 1.51 11.57 -7.21
C LYS A 59 2.62 10.63 -6.78
N PRO A 60 3.74 11.15 -6.27
CA PRO A 60 4.78 10.32 -5.69
C PRO A 60 4.29 9.65 -4.42
N LEU A 61 4.92 8.52 -4.09
CA LEU A 61 4.75 7.89 -2.80
C LEU A 61 5.31 8.79 -1.68
N HIS A 62 4.62 8.86 -0.57
CA HIS A 62 5.05 9.61 0.60
C HIS A 62 4.95 8.77 1.88
N VAL A 63 5.47 9.28 2.97
CA VAL A 63 5.50 8.58 4.28
C VAL A 63 4.15 8.01 4.71
N GLY A 64 3.03 8.63 4.32
CA GLY A 64 1.69 8.12 4.61
C GLY A 64 1.38 6.77 3.97
N HIS A 65 2.00 6.45 2.83
CA HIS A 65 1.84 5.14 2.16
C HIS A 65 2.67 4.04 2.82
N LEU A 66 3.79 4.38 3.49
CA LEU A 66 4.70 3.40 4.11
C LEU A 66 3.98 2.52 5.15
N ARG A 67 3.03 3.09 5.88
CA ARG A 67 2.28 2.36 6.89
C ARG A 67 1.48 1.19 6.28
N SER A 68 0.67 1.46 5.28
CA SER A 68 -0.14 0.43 4.62
C SER A 68 0.72 -0.58 3.85
N LEU A 69 1.78 -0.10 3.19
CA LEU A 69 2.74 -0.96 2.48
C LEU A 69 3.46 -1.92 3.43
N ASN A 70 3.97 -1.42 4.57
CA ASN A 70 4.68 -2.26 5.54
C ASN A 70 3.76 -3.28 6.21
N ILE A 71 2.54 -2.87 6.60
CA ILE A 71 1.55 -3.77 7.19
C ILE A 71 1.16 -4.86 6.17
N GLY A 72 0.81 -4.47 4.95
CA GLY A 72 0.42 -5.41 3.91
C GLY A 72 1.55 -6.38 3.55
N ARG A 73 2.78 -5.89 3.43
CA ARG A 73 3.96 -6.73 3.18
C ARG A 73 4.24 -7.71 4.31
N SER A 74 4.06 -7.27 5.56
CA SER A 74 4.22 -8.16 6.73
C SER A 74 3.17 -9.26 6.73
N LEU A 75 1.90 -8.91 6.48
CA LEU A 75 0.81 -9.88 6.36
C LEU A 75 1.04 -10.87 5.22
N TYR A 76 1.52 -10.38 4.06
CA TYR A 76 1.90 -11.24 2.95
C TYR A 76 2.96 -12.26 3.35
N ASN A 77 4.04 -11.81 3.98
CA ASN A 77 5.15 -12.68 4.39
C ASN A 77 4.71 -13.69 5.45
N ILE A 78 3.94 -13.27 6.47
CA ILE A 78 3.42 -14.14 7.53
C ILE A 78 2.56 -15.25 6.95
N ASN A 79 1.61 -14.90 6.08
CA ASN A 79 0.72 -15.89 5.47
C ASN A 79 1.47 -16.83 4.52
N LYS A 80 2.49 -16.33 3.83
CA LYS A 80 3.34 -17.15 2.97
C LYS A 80 4.17 -18.16 3.77
N ILE A 81 4.75 -17.74 4.90
CA ILE A 81 5.48 -18.61 5.83
C ILE A 81 4.54 -19.66 6.42
N ALA A 82 3.30 -19.27 6.76
CA ALA A 82 2.27 -20.21 7.23
C ALA A 82 1.83 -21.23 6.17
N GLY A 83 2.33 -21.16 4.94
CA GLY A 83 2.06 -22.13 3.87
C GLY A 83 0.79 -21.83 3.06
N HIS A 84 0.21 -20.64 3.20
CA HIS A 84 -0.91 -20.21 2.37
C HIS A 84 -0.47 -19.84 0.95
N ASN A 85 -1.39 -19.96 0.00
CA ASN A 85 -1.23 -19.42 -1.35
C ASN A 85 -1.65 -17.95 -1.34
N VAL A 86 -0.66 -17.04 -1.39
CA VAL A 86 -0.91 -15.60 -1.19
C VAL A 86 -0.61 -14.84 -2.48
N LEU A 87 -1.59 -14.08 -2.93
CA LEU A 87 -1.46 -13.09 -3.99
C LEU A 87 -1.53 -11.70 -3.35
N ASN A 88 -0.66 -10.81 -3.79
CA ASN A 88 -0.73 -9.40 -3.45
C ASN A 88 -1.25 -8.62 -4.64
N ASP A 89 -2.12 -7.67 -4.37
CA ASP A 89 -2.69 -6.75 -5.33
C ASP A 89 -2.53 -5.32 -4.83
N ILE A 90 -2.45 -4.38 -5.75
CA ILE A 90 -2.35 -2.95 -5.45
C ILE A 90 -3.32 -2.22 -6.36
N HIS A 91 -4.40 -1.71 -5.77
CA HIS A 91 -5.30 -0.83 -6.49
C HIS A 91 -4.71 0.57 -6.55
N LEU A 92 -4.42 1.01 -7.77
CA LEU A 92 -4.07 2.40 -8.03
C LEU A 92 -5.32 3.26 -7.99
N GLY A 93 -5.29 4.36 -7.24
CA GLY A 93 -6.31 5.40 -7.36
C GLY A 93 -6.23 5.98 -8.76
N ASP A 94 -7.18 5.58 -9.62
CA ASP A 94 -7.11 5.80 -11.05
C ASP A 94 -7.55 7.20 -11.46
N TRP A 95 -8.82 7.48 -11.58
CA TRP A 95 -9.26 8.83 -11.90
C TRP A 95 -10.06 9.49 -10.78
N GLY A 96 -10.05 10.79 -10.81
CA GLY A 96 -10.72 11.64 -9.83
C GLY A 96 -10.23 13.08 -10.01
N MET A 97 -10.68 13.95 -9.14
CA MET A 97 -10.37 15.38 -9.24
C MET A 97 -8.86 15.69 -9.31
N PRO A 98 -7.97 15.01 -8.55
CA PRO A 98 -6.53 15.25 -8.68
C PRO A 98 -5.98 15.00 -10.08
N VAL A 99 -6.37 13.89 -10.72
CA VAL A 99 -5.95 13.57 -12.09
C VAL A 99 -6.53 14.59 -13.09
N ALA A 100 -7.80 14.96 -12.93
CA ALA A 100 -8.44 15.98 -13.76
C ALA A 100 -7.75 17.35 -13.64
N GLN A 101 -7.27 17.73 -12.45
CA GLN A 101 -6.48 18.94 -12.24
C GLN A 101 -5.15 18.88 -13.00
N ILE A 102 -4.44 17.75 -12.94
CA ILE A 102 -3.19 17.55 -13.69
C ILE A 102 -3.44 17.65 -15.19
N ILE A 103 -4.45 16.93 -15.71
CA ILE A 103 -4.80 16.98 -17.14
C ILE A 103 -5.14 18.40 -17.56
N THR A 104 -5.93 19.12 -16.75
CA THR A 104 -6.27 20.54 -17.03
C THR A 104 -5.03 21.40 -17.12
N TYR A 105 -4.09 21.22 -16.19
CA TYR A 105 -2.84 21.97 -16.18
C TYR A 105 -1.97 21.67 -17.41
N VAL A 106 -1.83 20.40 -17.75
CA VAL A 106 -1.09 19.93 -18.93
C VAL A 106 -1.67 20.53 -20.22
N LYS A 107 -2.99 20.47 -20.38
CA LYS A 107 -3.69 21.06 -21.55
C LYS A 107 -3.56 22.57 -21.61
N LYS A 108 -3.76 23.26 -20.49
CA LYS A 108 -3.68 24.74 -20.41
C LYS A 108 -2.26 25.23 -20.79
N ASN A 109 -1.24 24.53 -20.36
CA ASN A 109 0.16 24.90 -20.61
C ASN A 109 0.77 24.22 -21.85
N LYS A 110 -0.01 23.44 -22.61
CA LYS A 110 0.42 22.73 -23.81
C LYS A 110 1.68 21.88 -23.58
N ILE A 111 1.73 21.20 -22.43
CA ILE A 111 2.84 20.33 -22.06
C ILE A 111 2.71 19.05 -22.90
N ASP A 112 3.81 18.66 -23.54
CA ASP A 112 3.87 17.42 -24.29
C ASP A 112 3.84 16.21 -23.36
N LEU A 113 2.90 15.28 -23.61
CA LEU A 113 2.70 14.08 -22.80
C LEU A 113 3.94 13.17 -22.77
N GLU A 114 4.69 13.10 -23.87
CA GLU A 114 5.90 12.26 -23.93
C GLU A 114 7.05 12.83 -23.08
N SER A 115 7.01 14.13 -22.78
CA SER A 115 7.99 14.79 -21.92
C SER A 115 7.72 14.66 -20.42
N ILE A 116 6.54 14.17 -20.03
CA ILE A 116 6.14 14.08 -18.63
C ILE A 116 6.88 12.91 -17.97
N LYS A 117 7.57 13.22 -16.87
CA LYS A 117 8.21 12.26 -15.95
C LYS A 117 7.62 12.40 -14.56
N ILE A 118 7.95 11.48 -13.67
CA ILE A 118 7.43 11.51 -12.29
C ILE A 118 7.83 12.81 -11.57
N GLU A 119 9.04 13.31 -11.77
CA GLU A 119 9.52 14.57 -11.19
C GLU A 119 8.70 15.76 -11.72
N THR A 120 8.29 15.71 -12.99
CA THR A 120 7.43 16.73 -13.59
C THR A 120 6.03 16.73 -12.94
N LEU A 121 5.51 15.56 -12.60
CA LEU A 121 4.21 15.43 -11.91
C LEU A 121 4.26 15.96 -10.48
N GLU A 122 5.39 15.79 -9.78
CA GLU A 122 5.63 16.38 -8.45
C GLU A 122 5.52 17.90 -8.46
N GLU A 123 5.95 18.54 -9.54
CA GLU A 123 5.82 19.99 -9.70
C GLU A 123 4.43 20.43 -10.19
N ILE A 124 3.84 19.67 -11.11
CA ILE A 124 2.55 20.02 -11.73
C ILE A 124 1.42 19.95 -10.71
N TYR A 125 1.38 18.88 -9.89
CA TYR A 125 0.24 18.66 -9.02
C TYR A 125 -0.01 19.78 -8.01
N PRO A 126 0.99 20.31 -7.26
CA PRO A 126 0.77 21.43 -6.36
C PRO A 126 0.31 22.71 -7.09
N LYS A 127 0.88 22.98 -8.29
CA LYS A 127 0.50 24.13 -9.12
C LYS A 127 -0.95 24.02 -9.61
N ALA A 128 -1.33 22.84 -10.08
CA ALA A 128 -2.70 22.57 -10.53
C ALA A 128 -3.72 22.64 -9.38
N SER A 129 -3.36 22.10 -8.22
CA SER A 129 -4.20 22.17 -7.01
C SER A 129 -4.40 23.60 -6.51
N LYS A 130 -3.35 24.42 -6.56
CA LYS A 130 -3.44 25.85 -6.24
C LYS A 130 -4.35 26.59 -7.20
N LEU A 131 -4.17 26.40 -8.51
CA LEU A 131 -5.03 27.02 -9.53
C LEU A 131 -6.49 26.58 -9.38
N TYR A 132 -6.75 25.34 -9.02
CA TYR A 132 -8.11 24.86 -8.76
C TYR A 132 -8.81 25.60 -7.62
N GLN A 133 -8.05 26.13 -6.65
CA GLN A 133 -8.58 26.91 -5.53
C GLN A 133 -8.75 28.41 -5.86
N GLU A 134 -7.87 28.96 -6.72
CA GLU A 134 -7.73 30.40 -6.95
C GLU A 134 -8.34 30.86 -8.29
N ASP A 135 -8.55 29.98 -9.28
CA ASP A 135 -9.04 30.31 -10.62
C ASP A 135 -10.32 29.54 -10.94
N ASP A 136 -11.45 30.25 -10.92
CA ASP A 136 -12.78 29.65 -11.18
C ASP A 136 -12.88 29.04 -12.59
N ASN A 137 -12.20 29.61 -13.60
CA ASN A 137 -12.17 29.03 -14.94
C ASN A 137 -11.40 27.71 -14.96
N PHE A 138 -10.26 27.64 -14.28
CA PHE A 138 -9.49 26.42 -14.14
C PHE A 138 -10.30 25.34 -13.41
N LYS A 139 -10.97 25.73 -12.34
CA LYS A 139 -11.87 24.86 -11.56
C LYS A 139 -12.97 24.27 -12.43
N PHE A 140 -13.65 25.11 -13.21
CA PHE A 140 -14.69 24.67 -14.14
C PHE A 140 -14.15 23.68 -15.17
N MET A 141 -13.00 23.98 -15.75
CA MET A 141 -12.35 23.08 -16.72
C MET A 141 -11.97 21.74 -16.11
N ALA A 142 -11.41 21.72 -14.90
CA ALA A 142 -11.06 20.50 -14.18
C ALA A 142 -12.30 19.65 -13.83
N GLN A 143 -13.39 20.28 -13.42
CA GLN A 143 -14.67 19.59 -13.17
C GLN A 143 -15.23 18.97 -14.45
N LYS A 144 -15.13 19.68 -15.57
CA LYS A 144 -15.54 19.17 -16.88
C LYS A 144 -14.70 17.95 -17.28
N ILE A 145 -13.37 18.04 -17.16
CA ILE A 145 -12.47 16.91 -17.46
C ILE A 145 -12.74 15.72 -16.56
N ASN A 146 -12.99 15.95 -15.26
CA ASN A 146 -13.35 14.86 -14.34
C ASN A 146 -14.65 14.16 -14.76
N LYS A 147 -15.64 14.90 -15.22
CA LYS A 147 -16.89 14.33 -15.76
C LYS A 147 -16.59 13.52 -17.04
N GLU A 148 -15.80 14.08 -17.95
CA GLU A 148 -15.43 13.42 -19.20
C GLU A 148 -14.61 12.14 -18.99
N LEU A 149 -13.77 12.07 -17.97
CA LEU A 149 -13.08 10.83 -17.55
C LEU A 149 -14.09 9.77 -17.09
N ASN A 150 -15.05 10.16 -16.25
CA ASN A 150 -16.11 9.24 -15.81
C ASN A 150 -17.01 8.76 -16.94
N GLU A 151 -17.14 9.55 -18.01
CA GLU A 151 -17.84 9.19 -19.25
C GLU A 151 -16.93 8.41 -20.23
N SER A 152 -15.70 8.12 -19.84
CA SER A 152 -14.70 7.39 -20.65
C SER A 152 -14.44 8.03 -22.01
N LYS A 153 -14.40 9.37 -22.09
CA LYS A 153 -14.09 10.06 -23.34
C LYS A 153 -12.65 9.82 -23.77
N GLU A 154 -12.47 9.35 -24.98
CA GLU A 154 -11.20 8.89 -25.56
C GLU A 154 -10.06 9.92 -25.40
N ASP A 155 -10.33 11.20 -25.65
CA ASP A 155 -9.34 12.27 -25.48
C ASP A 155 -8.81 12.34 -24.03
N GLN A 156 -9.66 12.20 -23.03
CA GLN A 156 -9.24 12.26 -21.63
C GLN A 156 -8.57 10.95 -21.16
N ILE A 157 -9.03 9.82 -21.69
CA ILE A 157 -8.43 8.51 -21.42
C ILE A 157 -6.98 8.47 -21.92
N THR A 158 -6.67 9.02 -23.09
CA THR A 158 -5.30 9.10 -23.62
C THR A 158 -4.37 9.84 -22.64
N TYR A 159 -4.83 10.97 -22.08
CA TYR A 159 -4.05 11.70 -21.06
C TYR A 159 -3.86 10.87 -19.80
N TRP A 160 -4.93 10.23 -19.33
CA TRP A 160 -4.89 9.39 -18.15
C TRP A 160 -3.94 8.19 -18.30
N GLU A 161 -3.97 7.51 -19.45
CA GLU A 161 -3.07 6.38 -19.73
C GLU A 161 -1.59 6.81 -19.71
N SER A 162 -1.27 7.98 -20.28
CA SER A 162 0.06 8.54 -20.23
C SER A 162 0.51 8.84 -18.80
N LEU A 163 -0.35 9.44 -17.97
CA LEU A 163 -0.06 9.70 -16.56
C LEU A 163 0.09 8.42 -15.76
N LYS A 164 -0.75 7.42 -16.03
CA LYS A 164 -0.69 6.10 -15.39
C LYS A 164 0.65 5.43 -15.69
N LYS A 165 1.07 5.40 -16.95
CA LYS A 165 2.34 4.82 -17.36
C LYS A 165 3.50 5.43 -16.60
N VAL A 166 3.61 6.75 -16.55
CA VAL A 166 4.66 7.47 -15.82
C VAL A 166 4.63 7.21 -14.32
N SER A 167 3.45 6.89 -13.76
CA SER A 167 3.29 6.66 -12.32
C SER A 167 3.62 5.23 -11.89
N VAL A 168 3.68 4.28 -12.83
CA VAL A 168 3.90 2.84 -12.57
C VAL A 168 5.34 2.43 -12.90
N ASP A 169 5.98 3.11 -13.85
CA ASP A 169 7.40 2.89 -14.24
C ASP A 169 8.35 3.47 -13.18
#